data_18be81cc8826a5cfaaf50e53f4387c3e
#
_entry.id   18be81cc8826a5cfaaf50e53f4387c3e
#
_cell.length_a   1.000
_cell.length_b   1.000
_cell.length_c   1.000
_cell.angle_alpha   90.00
_cell.angle_beta   90.00
_cell.angle_gamma   90.00
#
_symmetry.space_group_name_H-M   'P 1'
#
loop_
_entity.id
_entity.type
_entity.pdbx_description
1 polymer ?
#
loop_
_entity_poly.entity_id
_entity_poly.type
_entity_poly.pdbx_seq_one_letter_code
_entity_poly.pdbx_strand_id
1 'polypeptide(L)'
;MSIIDPSEPRPNNANAPFNNTADDQGSWLALITISLTAFILVCCEFLPIGVLNQIATELHITTGQAGLAITLPGIMGAIAAPLLPIFIKKLDRRIFLMALTSVMVFANIITVFSSSYEVFLLSRFILGISIGGFWATAIALSGRLAPANLDIAKATAVIIAGVTFATVFGVPIGTWVGELWGWRSGFTMSLIVAIPLLALQYFSLPRLKPQSAIKLRDLPELFKDAKARQGLSIIFLIGLAHFSAFSYLGAFFKQVAGFNAATISSLFLSYGIASIFGNAFAGFSAAINVRYTFVILAVCFAIVFYSFPIYAIDQSNAYVLTALWGFAFGAFPTTANIWMFTHAAQAVEKGMPLYIGIFQMMIASGSLLGGFIVDHFNINILLLSLLSLIVLALISIFTWSRGLNNPKTCCSIEK
;
A
#
# COMPACT_ATOMS: atom_id res chain seq x y z
N MET A 1 -46.91 -25.12 -23.43
CA MET A 1 -46.18 -24.73 -24.63
C MET A 1 -46.53 -23.25 -24.88
N SER A 2 -45.88 -22.34 -24.13
CA SER A 2 -46.06 -20.89 -24.23
C SER A 2 -44.93 -20.32 -25.08
N ILE A 3 -45.31 -19.75 -26.19
CA ILE A 3 -44.42 -19.13 -27.17
C ILE A 3 -43.85 -17.86 -26.56
N ILE A 4 -42.53 -17.80 -26.40
CA ILE A 4 -41.79 -16.59 -25.93
C ILE A 4 -41.69 -15.67 -27.15
N ASP A 5 -42.24 -14.45 -27.02
CA ASP A 5 -42.17 -13.39 -28.01
C ASP A 5 -40.72 -12.88 -28.14
N PRO A 6 -40.08 -12.90 -29.33
CA PRO A 6 -38.72 -12.46 -29.55
C PRO A 6 -38.55 -10.93 -29.52
N SER A 7 -39.61 -10.15 -29.37
CA SER A 7 -39.58 -8.68 -29.45
C SER A 7 -39.46 -7.97 -28.10
N GLU A 8 -39.47 -8.67 -26.96
CA GLU A 8 -39.24 -8.02 -25.67
C GLU A 8 -37.73 -7.69 -25.46
N PRO A 9 -37.40 -6.43 -25.25
CA PRO A 9 -36.03 -6.06 -24.94
C PRO A 9 -35.63 -6.63 -23.58
N ARG A 10 -34.60 -7.48 -23.55
CA ARG A 10 -33.99 -7.97 -22.31
C ARG A 10 -33.61 -6.77 -21.44
N PRO A 11 -33.92 -6.75 -20.15
CA PRO A 11 -33.53 -5.66 -19.27
C PRO A 11 -32.00 -5.63 -19.16
N ASN A 12 -31.41 -4.67 -19.84
CA ASN A 12 -29.97 -4.40 -19.79
C ASN A 12 -29.64 -3.61 -18.48
N ASN A 13 -29.70 -4.30 -17.34
CA ASN A 13 -29.57 -3.71 -16.00
C ASN A 13 -28.11 -3.47 -15.58
N ALA A 14 -27.15 -3.50 -16.52
CA ALA A 14 -25.74 -3.20 -16.20
C ALA A 14 -25.41 -1.69 -16.25
N ASN A 15 -26.31 -0.83 -16.74
CA ASN A 15 -26.06 0.61 -16.91
C ASN A 15 -27.25 1.46 -16.45
N ALA A 16 -27.87 1.16 -15.31
CA ALA A 16 -28.80 2.10 -14.73
C ALA A 16 -28.00 3.36 -14.29
N PRO A 17 -28.24 4.55 -14.88
CA PRO A 17 -27.56 5.76 -14.42
C PRO A 17 -27.99 6.00 -12.98
N PHE A 18 -27.01 6.13 -12.09
CA PHE A 18 -27.28 6.63 -10.75
C PHE A 18 -27.97 7.99 -10.90
N ASN A 19 -29.21 8.11 -10.44
CA ASN A 19 -29.93 9.38 -10.37
C ASN A 19 -29.20 10.26 -9.31
N ASN A 20 -28.11 10.88 -9.71
CA ASN A 20 -27.41 11.88 -8.92
C ASN A 20 -28.13 13.22 -9.12
N THR A 21 -28.66 13.79 -8.05
CA THR A 21 -29.01 15.21 -8.02
C THR A 21 -27.74 16.03 -8.25
N ALA A 22 -27.83 17.26 -8.78
CA ALA A 22 -26.68 18.08 -9.13
C ALA A 22 -25.69 18.28 -7.96
N ASP A 23 -26.14 18.17 -6.72
CA ASP A 23 -25.33 18.25 -5.48
C ASP A 23 -24.52 16.97 -5.18
N ASP A 24 -24.80 15.85 -5.84
CA ASP A 24 -24.14 14.54 -5.61
C ASP A 24 -23.13 14.19 -6.72
N GLN A 25 -22.83 15.10 -7.67
CA GLN A 25 -21.92 14.81 -8.77
C GLN A 25 -20.46 14.95 -8.33
N GLY A 26 -19.67 13.91 -8.58
CA GLY A 26 -18.22 13.94 -8.43
C GLY A 26 -17.58 14.98 -9.38
N SER A 27 -16.39 15.40 -9.03
CA SER A 27 -15.64 16.41 -9.79
C SER A 27 -14.17 16.07 -9.90
N TRP A 28 -13.47 16.65 -10.87
CA TRP A 28 -12.02 16.56 -10.94
C TRP A 28 -11.35 17.07 -9.65
N LEU A 29 -11.89 18.14 -9.06
CA LEU A 29 -11.36 18.68 -7.82
C LEU A 29 -11.50 17.69 -6.67
N ALA A 30 -12.65 17.02 -6.52
CA ALA A 30 -12.84 15.98 -5.51
C ALA A 30 -11.86 14.81 -5.69
N LEU A 31 -11.68 14.37 -6.92
CA LEU A 31 -10.79 13.26 -7.26
C LEU A 31 -9.31 13.60 -6.99
N ILE A 32 -8.86 14.79 -7.39
CA ILE A 32 -7.51 15.29 -7.12
C ILE A 32 -7.31 15.47 -5.61
N THR A 33 -8.30 15.98 -4.89
CA THR A 33 -8.23 16.16 -3.43
C THR A 33 -8.00 14.82 -2.72
N ILE A 34 -8.68 13.76 -3.13
CA ILE A 34 -8.48 12.43 -2.55
C ILE A 34 -7.13 11.84 -2.97
N SER A 35 -6.68 12.09 -4.20
CA SER A 35 -5.33 11.71 -4.66
C SER A 35 -4.23 12.39 -3.82
N LEU A 36 -4.38 13.69 -3.53
CA LEU A 36 -3.46 14.43 -2.65
C LEU A 36 -3.53 13.93 -1.21
N THR A 37 -4.72 13.52 -0.75
CA THR A 37 -4.86 12.90 0.58
C THR A 37 -4.13 11.56 0.64
N ALA A 38 -4.24 10.73 -0.40
CA ALA A 38 -3.46 9.49 -0.53
C ALA A 38 -1.95 9.77 -0.53
N PHE A 39 -1.51 10.80 -1.27
CA PHE A 39 -0.11 11.24 -1.30
C PHE A 39 0.41 11.56 0.10
N ILE A 40 -0.25 12.47 0.83
CA ILE A 40 0.21 12.88 2.17
C ILE A 40 0.13 11.72 3.17
N LEU A 41 -0.90 10.90 3.10
CA LEU A 41 -1.07 9.74 3.99
C LEU A 41 0.09 8.75 3.84
N VAL A 42 0.46 8.42 2.61
CA VAL A 42 1.59 7.52 2.30
C VAL A 42 2.93 8.17 2.65
N CYS A 43 3.08 9.49 2.43
CA CYS A 43 4.26 10.22 2.93
C CYS A 43 4.38 10.07 4.45
N CYS A 44 3.31 10.32 5.22
CA CYS A 44 3.31 10.19 6.68
C CYS A 44 3.61 8.75 7.14
N GLU A 45 3.15 7.75 6.39
CA GLU A 45 3.37 6.34 6.70
C GLU A 45 4.85 5.94 6.54
N PHE A 46 5.48 6.33 5.43
CA PHE A 46 6.83 5.87 5.06
C PHE A 46 7.96 6.86 5.35
N LEU A 47 7.66 8.10 5.75
CA LEU A 47 8.67 9.09 6.11
C LEU A 47 9.68 8.58 7.17
N PRO A 48 9.27 7.78 8.19
CA PRO A 48 10.22 7.23 9.16
C PRO A 48 11.36 6.43 8.52
N ILE A 49 11.16 5.79 7.35
CA ILE A 49 12.20 5.01 6.66
C ILE A 49 13.42 5.86 6.32
N GLY A 50 13.18 7.08 5.83
CA GLY A 50 14.24 7.98 5.43
C GLY A 50 14.98 8.65 6.59
N VAL A 51 14.33 8.75 7.75
CA VAL A 51 14.85 9.45 8.95
C VAL A 51 15.04 8.53 10.16
N LEU A 52 15.03 7.21 9.94
CA LEU A 52 15.02 6.18 10.98
C LEU A 52 16.21 6.35 11.96
N ASN A 53 17.42 6.58 11.43
CA ASN A 53 18.62 6.77 12.24
C ASN A 53 18.54 8.00 13.14
N GLN A 54 17.94 9.09 12.65
CA GLN A 54 17.79 10.33 13.43
C GLN A 54 16.81 10.11 14.58
N ILE A 55 15.67 9.41 14.31
CA ILE A 55 14.70 9.03 15.33
C ILE A 55 15.37 8.16 16.39
N ALA A 56 16.13 7.13 15.97
CA ALA A 56 16.81 6.22 16.89
C ALA A 56 17.82 6.96 17.78
N THR A 57 18.64 7.83 17.18
CA THR A 57 19.66 8.59 17.91
C THR A 57 19.05 9.57 18.90
N GLU A 58 18.06 10.37 18.49
CA GLU A 58 17.48 11.42 19.34
C GLU A 58 16.62 10.86 20.46
N LEU A 59 15.86 9.78 20.21
CA LEU A 59 15.04 9.14 21.24
C LEU A 59 15.80 8.08 22.06
N HIS A 60 17.11 7.91 21.81
CA HIS A 60 17.98 6.95 22.52
C HIS A 60 17.46 5.51 22.47
N ILE A 61 17.01 5.06 21.30
CA ILE A 61 16.44 3.73 21.06
C ILE A 61 17.25 2.99 19.99
N THR A 62 17.01 1.67 19.88
CA THR A 62 17.64 0.85 18.84
C THR A 62 17.04 1.15 17.44
N THR A 63 17.74 0.74 16.39
CA THR A 63 17.25 0.86 15.00
C THR A 63 15.98 0.03 14.80
N GLY A 64 15.89 -1.16 15.39
CA GLY A 64 14.70 -2.00 15.32
C GLY A 64 13.52 -1.40 16.09
N GLN A 65 13.76 -0.82 17.28
CA GLN A 65 12.73 -0.08 18.03
C GLN A 65 12.21 1.12 17.21
N ALA A 66 13.06 1.85 16.52
CA ALA A 66 12.64 2.93 15.63
C ALA A 66 11.73 2.41 14.50
N GLY A 67 11.93 1.18 14.02
CA GLY A 67 11.09 0.50 13.04
C GLY A 67 9.64 0.29 13.48
N LEU A 68 9.33 0.33 14.81
CA LEU A 68 7.96 0.31 15.29
C LEU A 68 7.14 1.53 14.81
N ALA A 69 7.81 2.59 14.37
CA ALA A 69 7.17 3.72 13.70
C ALA A 69 6.42 3.33 12.41
N ILE A 70 6.79 2.22 11.78
CA ILE A 70 6.15 1.67 10.57
C ILE A 70 5.24 0.49 10.96
N THR A 71 5.65 -0.30 11.94
CA THR A 71 4.92 -1.47 12.42
C THR A 71 3.55 -1.10 13.02
N LEU A 72 3.51 -0.11 13.93
CA LEU A 72 2.26 0.23 14.64
C LEU A 72 1.17 0.79 13.72
N PRO A 73 1.45 1.73 12.78
CA PRO A 73 0.44 2.14 11.82
C PRO A 73 -0.09 0.97 11.00
N GLY A 74 0.79 0.04 10.59
CA GLY A 74 0.40 -1.13 9.82
C GLY A 74 -0.51 -2.08 10.60
N ILE A 75 -0.21 -2.38 11.88
CA ILE A 75 -1.08 -3.20 12.75
C ILE A 75 -2.45 -2.53 12.90
N MET A 76 -2.46 -1.25 13.25
CA MET A 76 -3.71 -0.55 13.46
C MET A 76 -4.49 -0.36 12.16
N GLY A 77 -3.79 -0.14 11.03
CA GLY A 77 -4.36 -0.12 9.69
C GLY A 77 -5.00 -1.43 9.29
N ALA A 78 -4.34 -2.55 9.61
CA ALA A 78 -4.87 -3.90 9.36
C ALA A 78 -6.15 -4.19 10.14
N ILE A 79 -6.27 -3.66 11.34
CA ILE A 79 -7.47 -3.76 12.18
C ILE A 79 -8.56 -2.79 11.71
N ALA A 80 -8.19 -1.55 11.43
CA ALA A 80 -9.10 -0.49 11.05
C ALA A 80 -9.76 -0.71 9.68
N ALA A 81 -9.02 -1.24 8.70
CA ALA A 81 -9.52 -1.44 7.34
C ALA A 81 -10.78 -2.32 7.27
N PRO A 82 -10.84 -3.51 7.87
CA PRO A 82 -12.03 -4.32 7.87
C PRO A 82 -13.12 -3.84 8.85
N LEU A 83 -12.76 -3.20 9.97
CA LEU A 83 -13.71 -2.87 11.02
C LEU A 83 -14.41 -1.52 10.79
N LEU A 84 -13.71 -0.48 10.40
CA LEU A 84 -14.29 0.86 10.29
C LEU A 84 -15.48 0.94 9.32
N PRO A 85 -15.45 0.34 8.12
CA PRO A 85 -16.62 0.35 7.22
C PRO A 85 -17.88 -0.26 7.84
N ILE A 86 -17.71 -1.18 8.79
CA ILE A 86 -18.82 -1.85 9.49
C ILE A 86 -19.44 -0.93 10.54
N PHE A 87 -18.61 -0.18 11.29
CA PHE A 87 -19.09 0.71 12.35
C PHE A 87 -19.75 1.98 11.80
N ILE A 88 -19.30 2.48 10.64
CA ILE A 88 -19.75 3.74 10.05
C ILE A 88 -20.93 3.60 9.08
N LYS A 89 -21.75 2.56 9.23
CA LYS A 89 -22.84 2.19 8.29
C LYS A 89 -23.72 3.37 7.86
N LYS A 90 -24.03 4.29 8.77
CA LYS A 90 -24.98 5.40 8.57
C LYS A 90 -24.27 6.75 8.33
N LEU A 91 -22.95 6.83 8.48
CA LEU A 91 -22.22 8.08 8.36
C LEU A 91 -22.01 8.45 6.89
N ASP A 92 -22.19 9.72 6.55
CA ASP A 92 -21.82 10.26 5.26
C ASP A 92 -20.31 10.03 5.00
N ARG A 93 -19.97 9.47 3.84
CA ARG A 93 -18.58 9.11 3.51
C ARG A 93 -17.69 10.33 3.36
N ARG A 94 -18.23 11.50 3.01
CA ARG A 94 -17.50 12.77 3.03
C ARG A 94 -17.02 13.09 4.45
N ILE A 95 -17.95 13.09 5.43
CA ILE A 95 -17.62 13.37 6.84
C ILE A 95 -16.60 12.34 7.35
N PHE A 96 -16.76 11.09 6.97
CA PHE A 96 -15.83 10.03 7.37
C PHE A 96 -14.41 10.25 6.81
N LEU A 97 -14.26 10.56 5.51
CA LEU A 97 -12.95 10.87 4.92
C LEU A 97 -12.30 12.09 5.57
N MET A 98 -13.08 13.14 5.85
CA MET A 98 -12.60 14.33 6.57
C MET A 98 -12.17 13.98 8.00
N ALA A 99 -12.93 13.14 8.71
CA ALA A 99 -12.57 12.69 10.05
C ALA A 99 -11.26 11.90 10.05
N LEU A 100 -11.05 11.01 9.07
CA LEU A 100 -9.79 10.28 8.92
C LEU A 100 -8.61 11.21 8.63
N THR A 101 -8.79 12.22 7.77
CA THR A 101 -7.76 13.23 7.51
C THR A 101 -7.48 14.06 8.77
N SER A 102 -8.50 14.38 9.56
CA SER A 102 -8.34 15.07 10.86
C SER A 102 -7.56 14.20 11.86
N VAL A 103 -7.81 12.88 11.90
CA VAL A 103 -7.05 11.92 12.71
C VAL A 103 -5.58 11.87 12.26
N MET A 104 -5.30 11.89 10.95
CA MET A 104 -3.94 11.96 10.40
C MET A 104 -3.23 13.26 10.84
N VAL A 105 -3.90 14.40 10.70
CA VAL A 105 -3.37 15.70 11.14
C VAL A 105 -3.07 15.68 12.63
N PHE A 106 -3.99 15.20 13.45
CA PHE A 106 -3.81 15.08 14.91
C PHE A 106 -2.63 14.15 15.27
N ALA A 107 -2.53 13.00 14.62
CA ALA A 107 -1.40 12.08 14.79
C ALA A 107 -0.06 12.76 14.46
N ASN A 108 0.02 13.50 13.37
CA ASN A 108 1.23 14.22 12.99
C ASN A 108 1.56 15.38 13.94
N ILE A 109 0.56 16.08 14.49
CA ILE A 109 0.79 17.09 15.56
C ILE A 109 1.46 16.42 16.75
N ILE A 110 0.92 15.30 17.24
CA ILE A 110 1.53 14.55 18.35
C ILE A 110 2.96 14.13 17.97
N THR A 111 3.21 13.68 16.73
CA THR A 111 4.55 13.31 16.28
C THR A 111 5.54 14.46 16.37
N VAL A 112 5.17 15.65 15.88
CA VAL A 112 6.04 16.84 15.85
C VAL A 112 6.41 17.29 17.27
N PHE A 113 5.44 17.22 18.20
CA PHE A 113 5.64 17.63 19.59
C PHE A 113 6.04 16.47 20.52
N SER A 114 6.27 15.27 20.02
CA SER A 114 6.67 14.14 20.85
C SER A 114 8.07 14.38 21.44
N SER A 115 8.17 14.28 22.77
CA SER A 115 9.43 14.35 23.53
C SER A 115 9.88 12.99 24.04
N SER A 116 9.03 11.97 23.98
CA SER A 116 9.35 10.60 24.40
C SER A 116 8.97 9.59 23.32
N TYR A 117 9.59 8.42 23.39
CA TYR A 117 9.35 7.32 22.47
C TYR A 117 7.91 6.82 22.54
N GLU A 118 7.32 6.74 23.72
CA GLU A 118 5.94 6.26 23.93
C GLU A 118 4.93 7.19 23.26
N VAL A 119 5.11 8.52 23.39
CA VAL A 119 4.24 9.52 22.74
C VAL A 119 4.40 9.46 21.23
N PHE A 120 5.62 9.27 20.74
CA PHE A 120 5.89 9.07 19.34
C PHE A 120 5.16 7.81 18.83
N LEU A 121 5.27 6.66 19.52
CA LEU A 121 4.57 5.43 19.13
C LEU A 121 3.04 5.56 19.19
N LEU A 122 2.51 6.26 20.20
CA LEU A 122 1.07 6.55 20.28
C LEU A 122 0.58 7.32 19.04
N SER A 123 1.35 8.28 18.58
CA SER A 123 1.01 9.03 17.35
C SER A 123 0.98 8.12 16.12
N ARG A 124 1.90 7.15 16.04
CA ARG A 124 1.95 6.17 14.95
C ARG A 124 0.76 5.23 14.98
N PHE A 125 0.37 4.77 16.16
CA PHE A 125 -0.83 3.95 16.37
C PHE A 125 -2.09 4.69 15.93
N ILE A 126 -2.26 5.96 16.31
CA ILE A 126 -3.39 6.81 15.88
C ILE A 126 -3.39 6.99 14.36
N LEU A 127 -2.23 7.20 13.73
CA LEU A 127 -2.12 7.32 12.27
C LEU A 127 -2.67 6.09 11.54
N GLY A 128 -2.46 4.89 12.08
CA GLY A 128 -2.94 3.64 11.50
C GLY A 128 -4.45 3.57 11.34
N ILE A 129 -5.22 4.22 12.23
CA ILE A 129 -6.68 4.34 12.09
C ILE A 129 -7.03 5.07 10.79
N SER A 130 -6.33 6.17 10.53
CA SER A 130 -6.52 6.95 9.30
C SER A 130 -6.16 6.13 8.06
N ILE A 131 -5.03 5.43 8.07
CA ILE A 131 -4.54 4.61 6.96
C ILE A 131 -5.57 3.53 6.59
N GLY A 132 -5.95 2.70 7.57
CA GLY A 132 -6.89 1.59 7.33
C GLY A 132 -8.25 2.07 6.86
N GLY A 133 -8.81 3.10 7.50
CA GLY A 133 -10.10 3.68 7.14
C GLY A 133 -10.09 4.34 5.77
N PHE A 134 -9.02 5.06 5.43
CA PHE A 134 -8.89 5.74 4.14
C PHE A 134 -8.85 4.73 2.99
N TRP A 135 -7.98 3.74 3.04
CA TRP A 135 -7.85 2.75 1.96
C TRP A 135 -9.11 1.91 1.78
N ALA A 136 -9.76 1.51 2.87
CA ALA A 136 -11.03 0.78 2.80
C ALA A 136 -12.18 1.60 2.18
N THR A 137 -12.03 2.93 2.10
CA THR A 137 -13.12 3.83 1.67
C THR A 137 -12.81 4.51 0.34
N ALA A 138 -11.61 5.05 0.15
CA ALA A 138 -11.26 5.89 -0.99
C ALA A 138 -11.38 5.16 -2.34
N ILE A 139 -10.89 3.92 -2.41
CA ILE A 139 -10.98 3.10 -3.64
C ILE A 139 -12.44 2.76 -3.94
N ALA A 140 -13.23 2.39 -2.93
CA ALA A 140 -14.65 2.07 -3.11
C ALA A 140 -15.50 3.25 -3.57
N LEU A 141 -15.04 4.48 -3.31
CA LEU A 141 -15.71 5.71 -3.69
C LEU A 141 -15.22 6.32 -5.01
N SER A 142 -14.18 5.76 -5.65
CA SER A 142 -13.56 6.34 -6.85
C SER A 142 -14.57 6.70 -7.94
N GLY A 143 -15.53 5.82 -8.23
CA GLY A 143 -16.57 6.07 -9.24
C GLY A 143 -17.57 7.17 -8.86
N ARG A 144 -17.80 7.38 -7.55
CA ARG A 144 -18.71 8.44 -7.07
C ARG A 144 -18.01 9.81 -6.95
N LEU A 145 -16.70 9.81 -6.83
CA LEU A 145 -15.88 11.01 -6.82
C LEU A 145 -15.55 11.47 -8.24
N ALA A 146 -15.71 10.59 -9.22
CA ALA A 146 -15.41 10.87 -10.62
C ALA A 146 -16.43 11.81 -11.27
N PRO A 147 -16.01 12.69 -12.20
CA PRO A 147 -16.92 13.37 -13.11
C PRO A 147 -17.76 12.37 -13.91
N ALA A 148 -18.96 12.80 -14.32
CA ALA A 148 -19.96 11.93 -14.97
C ALA A 148 -19.46 11.14 -16.20
N ASN A 149 -18.44 11.66 -16.90
CA ASN A 149 -17.90 11.05 -18.13
C ASN A 149 -16.58 10.29 -17.92
N LEU A 150 -16.15 10.07 -16.66
CA LEU A 150 -14.89 9.39 -16.37
C LEU A 150 -15.13 7.96 -15.91
N ASP A 151 -14.47 7.00 -16.55
CA ASP A 151 -14.52 5.59 -16.15
C ASP A 151 -13.97 5.39 -14.73
N ILE A 152 -14.57 4.47 -13.98
CA ILE A 152 -14.16 4.10 -12.62
C ILE A 152 -12.67 3.70 -12.57
N ALA A 153 -12.19 2.97 -13.59
CA ALA A 153 -10.79 2.58 -13.68
C ALA A 153 -9.84 3.78 -13.75
N LYS A 154 -10.19 4.80 -14.57
CA LYS A 154 -9.43 6.05 -14.68
C LYS A 154 -9.49 6.87 -13.39
N ALA A 155 -10.66 6.93 -12.75
CA ALA A 155 -10.82 7.60 -11.46
C ALA A 155 -9.96 6.95 -10.37
N THR A 156 -9.97 5.62 -10.30
CA THR A 156 -9.11 4.86 -9.38
C THR A 156 -7.62 5.10 -9.68
N ALA A 157 -7.23 5.16 -10.95
CA ALA A 157 -5.85 5.45 -11.35
C ALA A 157 -5.38 6.83 -10.89
N VAL A 158 -6.25 7.86 -10.91
CA VAL A 158 -5.94 9.19 -10.38
C VAL A 158 -5.68 9.15 -8.87
N ILE A 159 -6.49 8.40 -8.11
CA ILE A 159 -6.26 8.24 -6.65
C ILE A 159 -4.93 7.53 -6.40
N ILE A 160 -4.64 6.46 -7.15
CA ILE A 160 -3.39 5.69 -7.02
C ILE A 160 -2.18 6.50 -7.48
N ALA A 161 -2.32 7.45 -8.40
CA ALA A 161 -1.24 8.35 -8.78
C ALA A 161 -0.67 9.11 -7.56
N GLY A 162 -1.52 9.47 -6.58
CA GLY A 162 -1.06 10.05 -5.32
C GLY A 162 -0.08 9.14 -4.58
N VAL A 163 -0.32 7.82 -4.54
CA VAL A 163 0.60 6.83 -3.96
C VAL A 163 1.93 6.80 -4.72
N THR A 164 1.87 6.78 -6.05
CA THR A 164 3.06 6.76 -6.90
C THR A 164 3.92 8.00 -6.65
N PHE A 165 3.31 9.18 -6.61
CA PHE A 165 4.03 10.42 -6.28
C PHE A 165 4.62 10.39 -4.87
N ALA A 166 3.90 9.83 -3.88
CA ALA A 166 4.42 9.68 -2.52
C ALA A 166 5.63 8.73 -2.46
N THR A 167 5.60 7.65 -3.20
CA THR A 167 6.72 6.71 -3.29
C THR A 167 7.95 7.34 -3.91
N VAL A 168 7.74 8.18 -4.95
CA VAL A 168 8.85 8.85 -5.66
C VAL A 168 9.43 9.99 -4.85
N PHE A 169 8.61 10.80 -4.20
CA PHE A 169 9.03 12.07 -3.60
C PHE A 169 8.96 12.07 -2.07
N GLY A 170 8.09 11.27 -1.45
CA GLY A 170 7.81 11.33 -0.02
C GLY A 170 9.03 11.00 0.83
N VAL A 171 9.61 9.82 0.63
CA VAL A 171 10.80 9.39 1.38
C VAL A 171 12.05 10.23 1.03
N PRO A 172 12.38 10.49 -0.26
CA PRO A 172 13.52 11.33 -0.62
C PRO A 172 13.47 12.74 -0.02
N ILE A 173 12.33 13.42 -0.18
CA ILE A 173 12.16 14.78 0.38
C ILE A 173 12.21 14.74 1.90
N GLY A 174 11.54 13.77 2.52
CA GLY A 174 11.56 13.59 3.97
C GLY A 174 12.96 13.34 4.52
N THR A 175 13.77 12.53 3.83
CA THR A 175 15.16 12.28 4.18
C THR A 175 15.99 13.57 4.10
N TRP A 176 15.88 14.30 3.00
CA TRP A 176 16.63 15.54 2.77
C TRP A 176 16.24 16.63 3.75
N VAL A 177 14.95 16.86 3.93
CA VAL A 177 14.40 17.85 4.88
C VAL A 177 14.76 17.48 6.32
N GLY A 178 14.68 16.19 6.66
CA GLY A 178 15.05 15.68 7.97
C GLY A 178 16.52 15.88 8.31
N GLU A 179 17.43 15.77 7.33
CA GLU A 179 18.84 16.03 7.55
C GLU A 179 19.14 17.51 7.79
N LEU A 180 18.43 18.42 7.10
CA LEU A 180 18.67 19.87 7.22
C LEU A 180 18.09 20.45 8.53
N TRP A 181 16.92 19.99 8.95
CA TRP A 181 16.16 20.62 10.03
C TRP A 181 15.68 19.63 11.11
N GLY A 182 16.24 18.40 11.12
CA GLY A 182 15.84 17.34 12.04
C GLY A 182 14.60 16.57 11.56
N TRP A 183 14.45 15.33 12.01
CA TRP A 183 13.41 14.38 11.52
C TRP A 183 11.97 14.88 11.69
N ARG A 184 11.70 15.73 12.69
CA ARG A 184 10.36 16.31 12.91
C ARG A 184 9.93 17.25 11.79
N SER A 185 10.89 17.86 11.09
CA SER A 185 10.61 18.81 9.99
C SER A 185 9.87 18.16 8.83
N GLY A 186 10.14 16.89 8.53
CA GLY A 186 9.41 16.13 7.52
C GLY A 186 7.92 15.96 7.88
N PHE A 187 7.61 15.70 9.15
CA PHE A 187 6.23 15.62 9.63
C PHE A 187 5.56 17.00 9.71
N THR A 188 6.31 18.04 10.05
CA THR A 188 5.83 19.44 10.01
C THR A 188 5.47 19.83 8.58
N MET A 189 6.29 19.49 7.59
CA MET A 189 5.99 19.71 6.18
C MET A 189 4.72 18.99 5.74
N SER A 190 4.53 17.74 6.22
CA SER A 190 3.30 17.00 5.98
C SER A 190 2.08 17.69 6.59
N LEU A 191 2.20 18.31 7.76
CA LEU A 191 1.12 19.11 8.39
C LEU A 191 0.78 20.36 7.59
N ILE A 192 1.78 21.09 7.09
CA ILE A 192 1.60 22.29 6.27
C ILE A 192 0.76 21.98 5.03
N VAL A 193 0.87 20.77 4.47
CA VAL A 193 0.07 20.34 3.32
C VAL A 193 -1.28 19.75 3.76
N ALA A 194 -1.31 18.96 4.84
CA ALA A 194 -2.51 18.26 5.27
C ALA A 194 -3.62 19.19 5.80
N ILE A 195 -3.27 20.30 6.48
CA ILE A 195 -4.25 21.24 7.03
C ILE A 195 -5.02 21.96 5.91
N PRO A 196 -4.40 22.60 4.91
CA PRO A 196 -5.11 23.15 3.76
C PRO A 196 -5.90 22.09 2.97
N LEU A 197 -5.38 20.86 2.90
CA LEU A 197 -6.03 19.75 2.21
C LEU A 197 -7.34 19.35 2.92
N LEU A 198 -7.39 19.39 4.26
CA LEU A 198 -8.62 19.18 5.02
C LEU A 198 -9.68 20.25 4.69
N ALA A 199 -9.26 21.52 4.58
CA ALA A 199 -10.15 22.60 4.12
C ALA A 199 -10.60 22.35 2.66
N LEU A 200 -9.70 21.94 1.78
CA LEU A 200 -10.04 21.61 0.39
C LEU A 200 -11.03 20.45 0.31
N GLN A 201 -10.90 19.42 1.16
CA GLN A 201 -11.89 18.33 1.26
C GLN A 201 -13.29 18.86 1.63
N TYR A 202 -13.34 19.81 2.55
CA TYR A 202 -14.61 20.41 2.95
C TYR A 202 -15.34 21.10 1.80
N PHE A 203 -14.62 21.76 0.89
CA PHE A 203 -15.23 22.47 -0.24
C PHE A 203 -15.42 21.59 -1.49
N SER A 204 -14.56 20.58 -1.70
CA SER A 204 -14.52 19.82 -2.94
C SER A 204 -15.34 18.52 -2.91
N LEU A 205 -15.47 17.87 -1.75
CA LEU A 205 -16.14 16.58 -1.68
C LEU A 205 -17.67 16.73 -1.73
N PRO A 206 -18.36 16.03 -2.63
CA PRO A 206 -19.81 15.98 -2.64
C PRO A 206 -20.36 15.23 -1.42
N ARG A 207 -21.64 15.32 -1.17
CA ARG A 207 -22.32 14.49 -0.17
C ARG A 207 -22.32 13.04 -0.67
N LEU A 208 -21.78 12.14 0.14
CA LEU A 208 -21.60 10.73 -0.23
C LEU A 208 -22.42 9.84 0.71
N LYS A 209 -23.72 9.70 0.41
CA LYS A 209 -24.64 8.87 1.20
C LYS A 209 -24.08 7.46 1.41
N PRO A 210 -24.31 6.85 2.59
CA PRO A 210 -23.84 5.50 2.88
C PRO A 210 -24.36 4.49 1.86
N GLN A 211 -23.50 3.60 1.39
CA GLN A 211 -23.86 2.42 0.62
C GLN A 211 -24.13 1.23 1.54
N SER A 212 -24.69 0.14 0.97
CA SER A 212 -24.92 -1.11 1.69
C SER A 212 -23.65 -1.55 2.44
N ALA A 213 -23.77 -1.80 3.74
CA ALA A 213 -22.64 -2.14 4.57
C ALA A 213 -22.17 -3.59 4.26
N ILE A 214 -20.86 -3.74 4.06
CA ILE A 214 -20.21 -5.05 4.08
C ILE A 214 -20.48 -5.70 5.45
N LYS A 215 -20.88 -6.95 5.45
CA LYS A 215 -21.14 -7.68 6.71
C LYS A 215 -19.86 -8.38 7.16
N LEU A 216 -19.60 -8.35 8.46
CA LEU A 216 -18.42 -9.01 9.05
C LEU A 216 -18.32 -10.50 8.64
N ARG A 217 -19.48 -11.18 8.49
CA ARG A 217 -19.54 -12.60 8.08
C ARG A 217 -19.07 -12.87 6.66
N ASP A 218 -19.00 -11.83 5.80
CA ASP A 218 -18.63 -11.98 4.39
C ASP A 218 -17.10 -11.88 4.21
N LEU A 219 -16.39 -11.28 5.16
CA LEU A 219 -14.93 -11.10 5.11
C LEU A 219 -14.15 -12.43 5.02
N PRO A 220 -14.49 -13.50 5.77
CA PRO A 220 -13.77 -14.77 5.68
C PRO A 220 -13.92 -15.50 4.35
N GLU A 221 -14.84 -15.08 3.47
CA GLU A 221 -14.98 -15.68 2.12
C GLU A 221 -13.69 -15.55 1.32
N LEU A 222 -12.90 -14.50 1.56
CA LEU A 222 -11.57 -14.33 0.96
C LEU A 222 -10.64 -15.53 1.23
N PHE A 223 -10.75 -16.16 2.40
CA PHE A 223 -9.95 -17.34 2.76
C PHE A 223 -10.58 -18.67 2.35
N LYS A 224 -11.86 -18.70 1.95
CA LYS A 224 -12.51 -19.93 1.48
C LYS A 224 -12.08 -20.29 0.05
N ASP A 225 -11.80 -19.29 -0.77
CA ASP A 225 -11.33 -19.48 -2.13
C ASP A 225 -9.86 -19.93 -2.14
N ALA A 226 -9.59 -21.08 -2.78
CA ALA A 226 -8.24 -21.66 -2.83
C ALA A 226 -7.26 -20.79 -3.64
N LYS A 227 -7.74 -20.14 -4.71
CA LYS A 227 -6.93 -19.25 -5.55
C LYS A 227 -6.62 -17.96 -4.81
N ALA A 228 -7.60 -17.42 -4.07
CA ALA A 228 -7.39 -16.26 -3.21
C ALA A 228 -6.33 -16.57 -2.14
N ARG A 229 -6.45 -17.68 -1.41
CA ARG A 229 -5.44 -18.07 -0.39
C ARG A 229 -4.04 -18.17 -0.96
N GLN A 230 -3.91 -18.79 -2.13
CA GLN A 230 -2.61 -18.95 -2.78
C GLN A 230 -2.02 -17.61 -3.24
N GLY A 231 -2.83 -16.76 -3.89
CA GLY A 231 -2.43 -15.41 -4.25
C GLY A 231 -2.00 -14.60 -3.02
N LEU A 232 -2.79 -14.65 -1.96
CA LEU A 232 -2.47 -13.97 -0.70
C LEU A 232 -1.17 -14.47 -0.07
N SER A 233 -0.90 -15.79 -0.13
CA SER A 233 0.36 -16.34 0.39
C SER A 233 1.57 -15.84 -0.39
N ILE A 234 1.51 -15.81 -1.73
CA ILE A 234 2.58 -15.28 -2.58
C ILE A 234 2.80 -13.79 -2.30
N ILE A 235 1.70 -13.01 -2.29
CA ILE A 235 1.72 -11.58 -2.01
C ILE A 235 2.30 -11.31 -0.62
N PHE A 236 1.86 -12.06 0.39
CA PHE A 236 2.32 -11.88 1.76
C PHE A 236 3.82 -12.20 1.91
N LEU A 237 4.31 -13.28 1.34
CA LEU A 237 5.73 -13.68 1.43
C LEU A 237 6.66 -12.67 0.74
N ILE A 238 6.32 -12.25 -0.48
CA ILE A 238 7.14 -11.26 -1.21
C ILE A 238 7.10 -9.91 -0.49
N GLY A 239 5.92 -9.48 -0.09
CA GLY A 239 5.77 -8.21 0.60
C GLY A 239 6.37 -8.20 2.00
N LEU A 240 6.28 -9.30 2.75
CA LEU A 240 6.96 -9.49 4.04
C LEU A 240 8.47 -9.31 3.86
N ALA A 241 9.07 -9.99 2.88
CA ALA A 241 10.48 -9.85 2.58
C ALA A 241 10.85 -8.41 2.19
N HIS A 242 10.06 -7.80 1.29
CA HIS A 242 10.28 -6.42 0.87
C HIS A 242 10.25 -5.44 2.05
N PHE A 243 9.17 -5.43 2.85
CA PHE A 243 9.03 -4.47 3.94
C PHE A 243 9.97 -4.73 5.11
N SER A 244 10.42 -5.98 5.31
CA SER A 244 11.49 -6.28 6.28
C SER A 244 12.78 -5.55 5.92
N ALA A 245 13.17 -5.54 4.65
CA ALA A 245 14.38 -4.87 4.19
C ALA A 245 14.19 -3.37 3.96
N PHE A 246 13.10 -2.96 3.30
CA PHE A 246 12.86 -1.58 2.92
C PHE A 246 12.74 -0.64 4.11
N SER A 247 12.14 -1.10 5.22
CA SER A 247 12.04 -0.32 6.46
C SER A 247 13.40 0.10 7.02
N TYR A 248 14.44 -0.67 6.74
CA TYR A 248 15.81 -0.43 7.24
C TYR A 248 16.80 -0.03 6.15
N LEU A 249 16.32 0.26 4.94
CA LEU A 249 17.18 0.63 3.81
C LEU A 249 17.95 1.93 4.06
N GLY A 250 17.29 2.94 4.66
CA GLY A 250 17.97 4.18 5.08
C GLY A 250 19.06 3.94 6.13
N ALA A 251 18.81 3.01 7.06
CA ALA A 251 19.79 2.60 8.05
C ALA A 251 20.99 1.87 7.41
N PHE A 252 20.76 1.00 6.43
CA PHE A 252 21.84 0.37 5.66
C PHE A 252 22.73 1.39 4.97
N PHE A 253 22.15 2.35 4.26
CA PHE A 253 22.93 3.38 3.56
C PHE A 253 23.76 4.24 4.50
N LYS A 254 23.22 4.56 5.69
CA LYS A 254 23.93 5.38 6.67
C LYS A 254 24.98 4.61 7.46
N GLN A 255 24.60 3.43 8.00
CA GLN A 255 25.43 2.69 8.96
C GLN A 255 26.42 1.74 8.29
N VAL A 256 26.04 1.11 7.16
CA VAL A 256 26.86 0.11 6.48
C VAL A 256 27.64 0.73 5.33
N ALA A 257 26.95 1.48 4.43
CA ALA A 257 27.59 2.11 3.28
C ALA A 257 28.25 3.47 3.60
N GLY A 258 27.90 4.10 4.72
CA GLY A 258 28.48 5.38 5.13
C GLY A 258 28.08 6.58 4.28
N PHE A 259 26.98 6.49 3.51
CA PHE A 259 26.56 7.54 2.60
C PHE A 259 26.02 8.75 3.35
N ASN A 260 26.22 9.93 2.75
CA ASN A 260 25.62 11.17 3.24
C ASN A 260 24.13 11.26 2.86
N ALA A 261 23.40 12.18 3.48
CA ALA A 261 21.96 12.32 3.30
C ALA A 261 21.56 12.68 1.86
N ALA A 262 22.37 13.48 1.16
CA ALA A 262 22.09 13.81 -0.24
C ALA A 262 22.14 12.57 -1.13
N THR A 263 23.14 11.70 -0.94
CA THR A 263 23.25 10.42 -1.64
C THR A 263 22.08 9.49 -1.25
N ILE A 264 21.75 9.39 0.04
CA ILE A 264 20.62 8.56 0.50
C ILE A 264 19.29 9.04 -0.11
N SER A 265 19.04 10.35 -0.10
CA SER A 265 17.85 10.93 -0.71
C SER A 265 17.77 10.65 -2.21
N SER A 266 18.90 10.79 -2.93
CA SER A 266 18.95 10.50 -4.37
C SER A 266 18.82 9.00 -4.70
N LEU A 267 19.27 8.10 -3.83
CA LEU A 267 19.03 6.66 -3.93
C LEU A 267 17.54 6.34 -3.77
N PHE A 268 16.87 6.92 -2.76
CA PHE A 268 15.41 6.76 -2.64
C PHE A 268 14.65 7.36 -3.83
N LEU A 269 15.14 8.48 -4.40
CA LEU A 269 14.56 9.04 -5.63
C LEU A 269 14.71 8.09 -6.81
N SER A 270 15.89 7.48 -6.99
CA SER A 270 16.12 6.48 -8.05
C SER A 270 15.20 5.26 -7.88
N TYR A 271 15.00 4.81 -6.64
CA TYR A 271 14.02 3.76 -6.30
C TYR A 271 12.61 4.14 -6.73
N GLY A 272 12.17 5.36 -6.39
CA GLY A 272 10.83 5.86 -6.72
C GLY A 272 10.64 5.99 -8.24
N ILE A 273 11.60 6.56 -8.96
CA ILE A 273 11.54 6.68 -10.42
C ILE A 273 11.48 5.30 -11.07
N ALA A 274 12.34 4.36 -10.66
CA ALA A 274 12.34 3.01 -11.18
C ALA A 274 11.02 2.26 -10.91
N SER A 275 10.33 2.58 -9.78
CA SER A 275 9.03 2.00 -9.46
C SER A 275 7.93 2.36 -10.46
N ILE A 276 7.99 3.54 -11.10
CA ILE A 276 7.06 3.92 -12.17
C ILE A 276 7.20 2.98 -13.36
N PHE A 277 8.44 2.70 -13.76
CA PHE A 277 8.70 1.76 -14.86
C PHE A 277 8.30 0.33 -14.51
N GLY A 278 8.52 -0.08 -13.26
CA GLY A 278 8.06 -1.37 -12.75
C GLY A 278 6.54 -1.51 -12.80
N ASN A 279 5.81 -0.49 -12.37
CA ASN A 279 4.35 -0.47 -12.43
C ASN A 279 3.83 -0.57 -13.88
N ALA A 280 4.42 0.19 -14.80
CA ALA A 280 4.10 0.10 -16.23
C ALA A 280 4.40 -1.30 -16.80
N PHE A 281 5.57 -1.86 -16.48
CA PHE A 281 5.95 -3.23 -16.86
C PHE A 281 4.93 -4.25 -16.38
N ALA A 282 4.49 -4.18 -15.13
CA ALA A 282 3.49 -5.09 -14.57
C ALA A 282 2.15 -5.02 -15.31
N GLY A 283 1.72 -3.83 -15.71
CA GLY A 283 0.49 -3.65 -16.50
C GLY A 283 0.51 -4.45 -17.81
N PHE A 284 1.66 -4.52 -18.49
CA PHE A 284 1.82 -5.31 -19.71
C PHE A 284 2.09 -6.79 -19.42
N SER A 285 3.08 -7.09 -18.59
CA SER A 285 3.56 -8.46 -18.40
C SER A 285 2.53 -9.32 -17.64
N ALA A 286 1.89 -8.79 -16.61
CA ALA A 286 0.90 -9.52 -15.84
C ALA A 286 -0.41 -9.73 -16.61
N ALA A 287 -0.75 -8.86 -17.56
CA ALA A 287 -1.86 -9.06 -18.46
C ALA A 287 -1.63 -10.27 -19.41
N ILE A 288 -0.38 -10.51 -19.80
CA ILE A 288 0.00 -11.68 -20.62
C ILE A 288 0.07 -12.92 -19.75
N ASN A 289 0.83 -12.87 -18.66
CA ASN A 289 0.98 -13.98 -17.72
C ASN A 289 1.41 -13.50 -16.33
N VAL A 290 0.46 -13.38 -15.45
CA VAL A 290 0.67 -12.89 -14.07
C VAL A 290 1.62 -13.77 -13.27
N ARG A 291 1.66 -15.07 -13.54
CA ARG A 291 2.55 -16.02 -12.87
C ARG A 291 4.02 -15.77 -13.23
N TYR A 292 4.33 -15.64 -14.53
CA TYR A 292 5.69 -15.32 -14.96
C TYR A 292 6.13 -13.96 -14.42
N THR A 293 5.22 -12.99 -14.34
CA THR A 293 5.52 -11.70 -13.72
C THR A 293 5.93 -11.87 -12.26
N PHE A 294 5.19 -12.66 -11.46
CA PHE A 294 5.61 -12.94 -10.07
C PHE A 294 6.96 -13.64 -9.98
N VAL A 295 7.28 -14.57 -10.89
CA VAL A 295 8.61 -15.21 -10.94
C VAL A 295 9.70 -14.19 -11.22
N ILE A 296 9.51 -13.30 -12.21
CA ILE A 296 10.47 -12.22 -12.52
C ILE A 296 10.69 -11.34 -11.30
N LEU A 297 9.62 -10.92 -10.62
CA LEU A 297 9.72 -10.08 -9.43
C LEU A 297 10.46 -10.79 -8.29
N ALA A 298 10.14 -12.05 -8.03
CA ALA A 298 10.81 -12.85 -7.01
C ALA A 298 12.32 -12.99 -7.30
N VAL A 299 12.68 -13.22 -8.57
CA VAL A 299 14.09 -13.28 -9.01
C VAL A 299 14.78 -11.92 -8.85
N CYS A 300 14.13 -10.81 -9.22
CA CYS A 300 14.68 -9.47 -9.01
C CYS A 300 14.92 -9.20 -7.50
N PHE A 301 13.97 -9.53 -6.63
CA PHE A 301 14.15 -9.40 -5.18
C PHE A 301 15.28 -10.31 -4.66
N ALA A 302 15.40 -11.55 -5.15
CA ALA A 302 16.48 -12.44 -4.77
C ALA A 302 17.86 -11.88 -5.16
N ILE A 303 17.99 -11.35 -6.39
CA ILE A 303 19.23 -10.69 -6.86
C ILE A 303 19.55 -9.49 -5.95
N VAL A 304 18.57 -8.65 -5.65
CA VAL A 304 18.77 -7.47 -4.79
C VAL A 304 19.21 -7.92 -3.41
N PHE A 305 18.48 -8.80 -2.73
CA PHE A 305 18.79 -9.19 -1.34
C PHE A 305 20.12 -9.91 -1.21
N TYR A 306 20.53 -10.68 -2.23
CA TYR A 306 21.84 -11.30 -2.26
C TYR A 306 22.96 -10.30 -2.52
N SER A 307 22.77 -9.42 -3.52
CA SER A 307 23.83 -8.52 -4.00
C SER A 307 24.05 -7.29 -3.12
N PHE A 308 23.00 -6.85 -2.42
CA PHE A 308 23.02 -5.60 -1.64
C PHE A 308 24.12 -5.56 -0.56
N PRO A 309 24.24 -6.60 0.31
CA PRO A 309 25.28 -6.64 1.33
C PRO A 309 26.71 -6.63 0.79
N ILE A 310 26.89 -7.09 -0.46
CA ILE A 310 28.20 -7.30 -1.08
C ILE A 310 28.63 -6.08 -1.89
N TYR A 311 27.72 -5.52 -2.67
CA TYR A 311 28.06 -4.53 -3.70
C TYR A 311 27.52 -3.12 -3.43
N ALA A 312 26.45 -2.95 -2.61
CA ALA A 312 25.84 -1.64 -2.40
C ALA A 312 26.64 -0.72 -1.46
N ILE A 313 27.83 -1.10 -1.03
CA ILE A 313 28.81 -0.25 -0.36
C ILE A 313 29.40 0.74 -1.37
N ASP A 314 29.62 0.32 -2.62
CA ASP A 314 29.97 1.23 -3.71
C ASP A 314 28.73 2.02 -4.17
N GLN A 315 28.90 3.35 -4.35
CA GLN A 315 27.79 4.24 -4.67
C GLN A 315 27.15 3.91 -6.04
N SER A 316 27.93 3.57 -7.06
CA SER A 316 27.40 3.26 -8.39
C SER A 316 26.57 1.97 -8.36
N ASN A 317 27.05 0.95 -7.68
CA ASN A 317 26.33 -0.31 -7.49
C ASN A 317 25.07 -0.09 -6.64
N ALA A 318 25.13 0.76 -5.62
CA ALA A 318 23.97 1.11 -4.82
C ALA A 318 22.83 1.71 -5.66
N TYR A 319 23.13 2.61 -6.62
CA TYR A 319 22.12 3.15 -7.54
C TYR A 319 21.49 2.06 -8.41
N VAL A 320 22.30 1.18 -9.00
CA VAL A 320 21.80 0.10 -9.87
C VAL A 320 20.90 -0.86 -9.09
N LEU A 321 21.37 -1.32 -7.93
CA LEU A 321 20.61 -2.25 -7.08
C LEU A 321 19.35 -1.61 -6.49
N THR A 322 19.42 -0.36 -6.09
CA THR A 322 18.26 0.39 -5.59
C THR A 322 17.22 0.63 -6.69
N ALA A 323 17.65 0.95 -7.92
CA ALA A 323 16.76 1.08 -9.05
C ALA A 323 16.10 -0.27 -9.43
N LEU A 324 16.87 -1.38 -9.44
CA LEU A 324 16.31 -2.71 -9.67
C LEU A 324 15.28 -3.09 -8.58
N TRP A 325 15.56 -2.73 -7.33
CA TRP A 325 14.62 -2.94 -6.23
C TRP A 325 13.35 -2.12 -6.40
N GLY A 326 13.49 -0.82 -6.72
CA GLY A 326 12.36 0.07 -7.00
C GLY A 326 11.49 -0.45 -8.15
N PHE A 327 12.10 -0.92 -9.24
CA PHE A 327 11.40 -1.55 -10.35
C PHE A 327 10.60 -2.78 -9.91
N ALA A 328 11.21 -3.69 -9.15
CA ALA A 328 10.54 -4.88 -8.66
C ALA A 328 9.36 -4.54 -7.73
N PHE A 329 9.55 -3.57 -6.82
CA PHE A 329 8.48 -3.13 -5.93
C PHE A 329 7.36 -2.39 -6.67
N GLY A 330 7.68 -1.52 -7.62
CA GLY A 330 6.64 -0.82 -8.41
C GLY A 330 5.75 -1.77 -9.18
N ALA A 331 6.30 -2.88 -9.67
CA ALA A 331 5.55 -3.93 -10.35
C ALA A 331 4.71 -4.80 -9.40
N PHE A 332 5.11 -4.93 -8.14
CA PHE A 332 4.53 -5.89 -7.20
C PHE A 332 3.04 -5.64 -6.88
N PRO A 333 2.58 -4.43 -6.44
CA PRO A 333 1.17 -4.20 -6.10
C PRO A 333 0.24 -4.38 -7.31
N THR A 334 0.68 -3.94 -8.49
CA THR A 334 -0.09 -4.07 -9.73
C THR A 334 -0.25 -5.54 -10.12
N THR A 335 0.84 -6.33 -10.06
CA THR A 335 0.78 -7.78 -10.31
C THR A 335 -0.13 -8.48 -9.29
N ALA A 336 -0.05 -8.09 -8.01
CA ALA A 336 -0.89 -8.62 -6.95
C ALA A 336 -2.38 -8.34 -7.19
N ASN A 337 -2.73 -7.12 -7.57
CA ASN A 337 -4.09 -6.73 -7.88
C ASN A 337 -4.61 -7.46 -9.12
N ILE A 338 -3.84 -7.52 -10.22
CA ILE A 338 -4.24 -8.26 -11.42
C ILE A 338 -4.50 -9.72 -11.07
N TRP A 339 -3.63 -10.35 -10.27
CA TRP A 339 -3.86 -11.72 -9.80
C TRP A 339 -5.19 -11.88 -9.07
N MET A 340 -5.41 -11.05 -8.06
CA MET A 340 -6.58 -11.17 -7.19
C MET A 340 -7.88 -10.92 -7.97
N PHE A 341 -7.91 -9.91 -8.84
CA PHE A 341 -9.10 -9.59 -9.63
C PHE A 341 -9.36 -10.54 -10.79
N THR A 342 -8.33 -11.24 -11.32
CA THR A 342 -8.54 -12.22 -12.40
C THR A 342 -8.87 -13.62 -11.88
N HIS A 343 -8.31 -14.02 -10.73
CA HIS A 343 -8.44 -15.40 -10.26
C HIS A 343 -9.37 -15.58 -9.05
N ALA A 344 -9.63 -14.50 -8.32
CA ALA A 344 -10.43 -14.51 -7.10
C ALA A 344 -11.41 -13.32 -7.01
N ALA A 345 -11.92 -12.81 -8.14
CA ALA A 345 -12.72 -11.58 -8.22
C ALA A 345 -13.88 -11.54 -7.22
N GLN A 346 -14.70 -12.60 -7.16
CA GLN A 346 -15.84 -12.67 -6.23
C GLN A 346 -15.43 -12.65 -4.76
N ALA A 347 -14.34 -13.35 -4.42
CA ALA A 347 -13.81 -13.38 -3.07
C ALA A 347 -13.23 -12.01 -2.66
N VAL A 348 -12.57 -11.33 -3.59
CA VAL A 348 -12.02 -9.98 -3.37
C VAL A 348 -13.12 -8.94 -3.25
N GLU A 349 -14.15 -8.98 -4.09
CA GLU A 349 -15.27 -8.04 -4.03
C GLU A 349 -15.93 -8.02 -2.65
N LYS A 350 -16.16 -9.20 -2.07
CA LYS A 350 -16.74 -9.34 -0.73
C LYS A 350 -15.72 -9.08 0.40
N GLY A 351 -14.45 -9.46 0.19
CA GLY A 351 -13.37 -9.40 1.16
C GLY A 351 -12.43 -8.21 1.01
N MET A 352 -12.73 -7.20 0.19
CA MET A 352 -11.82 -6.09 -0.12
C MET A 352 -11.25 -5.39 1.12
N PRO A 353 -12.01 -5.07 2.18
CA PRO A 353 -11.45 -4.47 3.37
C PRO A 353 -10.45 -5.39 4.10
N LEU A 354 -10.68 -6.71 4.05
CA LEU A 354 -9.76 -7.68 4.62
C LEU A 354 -8.48 -7.80 3.76
N TYR A 355 -8.61 -7.75 2.44
CA TYR A 355 -7.47 -7.70 1.52
C TYR A 355 -6.55 -6.51 1.81
N ILE A 356 -7.14 -5.32 2.00
CA ILE A 356 -6.40 -4.12 2.43
C ILE A 356 -5.74 -4.33 3.80
N GLY A 357 -6.47 -4.93 4.76
CA GLY A 357 -5.93 -5.27 6.07
C GLY A 357 -4.72 -6.22 6.00
N ILE A 358 -4.74 -7.19 5.08
CA ILE A 358 -3.61 -8.11 4.86
C ILE A 358 -2.40 -7.35 4.31
N PHE A 359 -2.60 -6.37 3.41
CA PHE A 359 -1.51 -5.51 2.93
C PHE A 359 -0.88 -4.72 4.07
N GLN A 360 -1.67 -4.14 4.96
CA GLN A 360 -1.17 -3.42 6.13
C GLN A 360 -0.48 -4.36 7.14
N MET A 361 -1.00 -5.57 7.34
CA MET A 361 -0.34 -6.58 8.17
C MET A 361 1.01 -7.02 7.60
N MET A 362 1.13 -7.11 6.28
CA MET A 362 2.37 -7.42 5.58
C MET A 362 3.44 -6.33 5.83
N ILE A 363 3.05 -5.05 5.77
CA ILE A 363 3.93 -3.92 6.10
C ILE A 363 4.38 -4.01 7.57
N ALA A 364 3.42 -4.20 8.46
CA ALA A 364 3.67 -4.26 9.91
C ALA A 364 4.58 -5.42 10.30
N SER A 365 4.22 -6.64 9.87
CA SER A 365 4.99 -7.84 10.19
C SER A 365 6.37 -7.83 9.55
N GLY A 366 6.49 -7.26 8.34
CA GLY A 366 7.77 -7.05 7.67
C GLY A 366 8.68 -6.13 8.47
N SER A 367 8.22 -4.93 8.80
CA SER A 367 9.01 -3.99 9.60
C SER A 367 9.39 -4.56 10.97
N LEU A 368 8.46 -5.28 11.63
CA LEU A 368 8.73 -5.91 12.92
C LEU A 368 9.79 -7.02 12.81
N LEU A 369 9.66 -7.91 11.82
CA LEU A 369 10.64 -8.97 11.57
C LEU A 369 12.02 -8.39 11.24
N GLY A 370 12.04 -7.37 10.38
CA GLY A 370 13.28 -6.68 10.03
C GLY A 370 13.95 -6.06 11.26
N GLY A 371 13.18 -5.39 12.13
CA GLY A 371 13.68 -4.80 13.37
C GLY A 371 14.27 -5.82 14.33
N PHE A 372 13.57 -6.92 14.52
CA PHE A 372 14.07 -8.01 15.34
C PHE A 372 15.42 -8.55 14.85
N ILE A 373 15.56 -8.76 13.53
CA ILE A 373 16.82 -9.26 12.97
C ILE A 373 17.92 -8.22 13.03
N VAL A 374 17.62 -6.95 12.78
CA VAL A 374 18.60 -5.86 12.83
C VAL A 374 19.17 -5.69 14.25
N ASP A 375 18.32 -5.72 15.27
CA ASP A 375 18.74 -5.50 16.66
C ASP A 375 19.52 -6.69 17.25
N HIS A 376 19.20 -7.93 16.85
CA HIS A 376 19.86 -9.12 17.39
C HIS A 376 21.06 -9.63 16.57
N PHE A 377 21.12 -9.23 15.30
CA PHE A 377 22.19 -9.65 14.39
C PHE A 377 22.79 -8.43 13.70
N ASN A 378 22.42 -8.17 12.44
CA ASN A 378 22.78 -6.98 11.67
C ASN A 378 21.96 -6.87 10.38
N ILE A 379 22.07 -5.72 9.69
CA ILE A 379 21.31 -5.45 8.47
C ILE A 379 21.72 -6.36 7.31
N ASN A 380 22.97 -6.81 7.22
CA ASN A 380 23.43 -7.72 6.17
C ASN A 380 22.81 -9.11 6.33
N ILE A 381 22.76 -9.61 7.58
CA ILE A 381 22.07 -10.88 7.89
C ILE A 381 20.57 -10.79 7.59
N LEU A 382 19.95 -9.64 7.91
CA LEU A 382 18.57 -9.40 7.51
C LEU A 382 18.40 -9.65 6.02
N LEU A 383 19.12 -8.93 5.15
CA LEU A 383 18.98 -9.02 3.70
C LEU A 383 19.16 -10.46 3.20
N LEU A 384 20.18 -11.17 3.66
CA LEU A 384 20.41 -12.58 3.25
C LEU A 384 19.33 -13.53 3.75
N SER A 385 18.81 -13.34 4.96
CA SER A 385 17.75 -14.19 5.52
C SER A 385 16.45 -14.12 4.73
N LEU A 386 16.16 -12.98 4.10
CA LEU A 386 14.95 -12.77 3.30
C LEU A 386 14.93 -13.60 2.02
N LEU A 387 16.07 -14.11 1.57
CA LEU A 387 16.13 -15.09 0.46
C LEU A 387 15.27 -16.31 0.74
N SER A 388 15.19 -16.76 1.99
CA SER A 388 14.33 -17.88 2.38
C SER A 388 12.85 -17.62 2.11
N LEU A 389 12.36 -16.39 2.37
CA LEU A 389 10.99 -15.99 2.07
C LEU A 389 10.71 -15.92 0.58
N ILE A 390 11.69 -15.45 -0.21
CA ILE A 390 11.58 -15.43 -1.68
C ILE A 390 11.56 -16.85 -2.25
N VAL A 391 12.38 -17.76 -1.71
CA VAL A 391 12.36 -19.19 -2.11
C VAL A 391 10.99 -19.81 -1.78
N LEU A 392 10.43 -19.53 -0.61
CA LEU A 392 9.09 -20.00 -0.24
C LEU A 392 8.01 -19.43 -1.17
N ALA A 393 8.13 -18.15 -1.55
CA ALA A 393 7.23 -17.55 -2.53
C ALA A 393 7.34 -18.24 -3.89
N LEU A 394 8.55 -18.50 -4.38
CA LEU A 394 8.78 -19.25 -5.63
C LEU A 394 8.18 -20.66 -5.57
N ILE A 395 8.39 -21.38 -4.47
CA ILE A 395 7.77 -22.70 -4.27
C ILE A 395 6.25 -22.59 -4.35
N SER A 396 5.65 -21.60 -3.69
CA SER A 396 4.21 -21.35 -3.75
C SER A 396 3.72 -21.05 -5.17
N ILE A 397 4.49 -20.27 -5.96
CA ILE A 397 4.17 -19.97 -7.36
C ILE A 397 4.24 -21.24 -8.21
N PHE A 398 5.22 -22.14 -7.99
CA PHE A 398 5.41 -23.35 -8.79
C PHE A 398 4.46 -24.49 -8.40
N THR A 399 4.11 -24.65 -7.14
CA THR A 399 3.16 -25.69 -6.69
C THR A 399 1.75 -25.43 -7.21
N TRP A 400 1.40 -24.17 -7.46
CA TRP A 400 0.11 -23.80 -8.02
C TRP A 400 -0.18 -24.41 -9.40
N SER A 401 0.82 -24.58 -10.27
CA SER A 401 0.61 -25.13 -11.61
C SER A 401 0.13 -26.58 -11.63
N ARG A 402 0.38 -27.33 -10.57
CA ARG A 402 -0.01 -28.74 -10.48
C ARG A 402 -1.49 -28.93 -10.17
N GLY A 403 -2.14 -27.94 -9.54
CA GLY A 403 -3.57 -28.00 -9.20
C GLY A 403 -4.52 -27.63 -10.36
N LEU A 404 -4.07 -26.87 -11.35
CA LEU A 404 -4.89 -26.43 -12.49
C LEU A 404 -4.90 -27.41 -13.67
N ASN A 405 -3.91 -28.31 -13.74
CA ASN A 405 -3.83 -29.34 -14.78
C ASN A 405 -4.60 -30.63 -14.44
N ASN A 406 -5.43 -30.63 -13.40
CA ASN A 406 -6.25 -31.78 -13.07
C ASN A 406 -7.60 -31.63 -13.81
N PRO A 407 -7.84 -32.38 -14.91
CA PRO A 407 -9.03 -32.23 -15.76
C PRO A 407 -10.36 -32.61 -15.08
N LYS A 408 -10.31 -33.03 -13.80
CA LYS A 408 -11.51 -33.43 -13.04
C LYS A 408 -12.34 -32.27 -12.48
N THR A 409 -11.88 -31.01 -12.58
CA THR A 409 -12.60 -29.84 -12.03
C THR A 409 -13.42 -29.09 -13.09
N CYS A 410 -13.32 -29.41 -14.37
CA CYS A 410 -14.13 -28.77 -15.42
C CYS A 410 -15.50 -29.39 -15.66
N CYS A 411 -15.81 -30.57 -15.09
CA CYS A 411 -17.09 -31.27 -15.36
C CYS A 411 -18.15 -31.18 -14.26
N SER A 412 -18.01 -30.31 -13.27
CA SER A 412 -18.99 -30.20 -12.16
C SER A 412 -19.85 -28.92 -12.17
N ILE A 413 -19.85 -28.15 -13.27
CA ILE A 413 -20.68 -26.94 -13.40
C ILE A 413 -21.84 -27.12 -14.42
N GLU A 414 -21.97 -28.32 -14.99
CA GLU A 414 -23.18 -28.68 -15.76
C GLU A 414 -23.91 -29.87 -15.09
N LYS A 415 -24.64 -29.57 -14.02
CA LYS A 415 -25.85 -30.34 -13.63
C LYS A 415 -26.72 -29.48 -12.73
#